data_6bee571d4625e842f874f85066484b16
#
_entry.id   6bee571d4625e842f874f85066484b16
#
_cell.length_a   1.000
_cell.length_b   1.000
_cell.length_c   1.000
_cell.angle_alpha   90.00
_cell.angle_beta   90.00
_cell.angle_gamma   90.00
#
_symmetry.space_group_name_H-M   'P 1'
#
loop_
_entity.id
_entity.type
_entity.pdbx_description
1 polymer ?
#
loop_
_entity_poly.entity_id
_entity_poly.type
_entity_poly.pdbx_seq_one_letter_code
_entity_poly.pdbx_strand_id
1 'polypeptide(L)'
;MKQKRYLKVRYILLGFFAVLLLLSGVFMRLGGFSTGEAANVEAFQEYAQPVEKLTIPEGKKIIALGEATHGNREFQQLKLDVFKKMVEDYHVRAFALEGDYGGCEQVNRYIHGGDGTAQEAAA
;
A
#
# COMPACT_ATOMS: atom_id res chain seq x y z
N MET A 1 18.09 54.65 -9.63
CA MET A 1 18.91 53.44 -9.94
C MET A 1 18.39 52.15 -9.35
N LYS A 2 17.81 52.11 -8.15
CA LYS A 2 17.31 50.89 -7.48
C LYS A 2 16.16 50.17 -8.24
N GLN A 3 15.21 50.91 -8.80
CA GLN A 3 14.02 50.36 -9.47
C GLN A 3 14.35 49.52 -10.72
N LYS A 4 15.30 49.94 -11.54
CA LYS A 4 15.75 49.20 -12.72
C LYS A 4 16.42 47.86 -12.35
N ARG A 5 17.04 47.80 -11.18
CA ARG A 5 17.70 46.57 -10.68
C ARG A 5 16.67 45.52 -10.23
N TYR A 6 15.59 45.97 -9.56
CA TYR A 6 14.47 45.08 -9.17
C TYR A 6 13.72 44.51 -10.39
N LEU A 7 13.52 45.32 -11.42
CA LEU A 7 12.90 44.85 -12.66
C LEU A 7 13.74 43.76 -13.34
N LYS A 8 15.05 43.94 -13.43
CA LYS A 8 15.94 42.91 -14.00
C LYS A 8 15.92 41.61 -13.22
N VAL A 9 15.99 41.67 -11.90
CA VAL A 9 15.92 40.47 -11.03
C VAL A 9 14.60 39.74 -11.21
N ARG A 10 13.47 40.48 -11.30
CA ARG A 10 12.15 39.90 -11.52
C ARG A 10 12.03 39.13 -12.85
N TYR A 11 12.59 39.67 -13.93
CA TYR A 11 12.60 38.99 -15.23
C TYR A 11 13.53 37.77 -15.22
N ILE A 12 14.66 37.83 -14.53
CA ILE A 12 15.56 36.66 -14.39
C ILE A 12 14.84 35.53 -13.61
N LEU A 13 14.14 35.84 -12.52
CA LEU A 13 13.39 34.88 -11.76
C LEU A 13 12.22 34.29 -12.56
N LEU A 14 11.49 35.10 -13.33
CA LEU A 14 10.43 34.63 -14.21
C LEU A 14 10.97 33.70 -15.31
N GLY A 15 12.09 34.07 -15.92
CA GLY A 15 12.77 33.24 -16.91
C GLY A 15 13.23 31.89 -16.32
N PHE A 16 13.83 31.92 -15.13
CA PHE A 16 14.24 30.68 -14.44
C PHE A 16 13.05 29.78 -14.11
N PHE A 17 11.94 30.37 -13.64
CA PHE A 17 10.72 29.60 -13.35
C PHE A 17 10.09 29.00 -14.62
N ALA A 18 10.08 29.74 -15.73
CA ALA A 18 9.61 29.23 -17.02
C ALA A 18 10.45 28.06 -17.53
N VAL A 19 11.77 28.15 -17.41
CA VAL A 19 12.68 27.04 -17.76
C VAL A 19 12.46 25.82 -16.89
N LEU A 20 12.22 26.02 -15.58
CA LEU A 20 11.93 24.93 -14.64
C LEU A 20 10.63 24.21 -14.99
N LEU A 21 9.58 24.95 -15.38
CA LEU A 21 8.30 24.40 -15.85
C LEU A 21 8.48 23.62 -17.16
N LEU A 22 9.25 24.14 -18.10
CA LEU A 22 9.53 23.44 -19.34
C LEU A 22 10.33 22.16 -19.10
N LEU A 23 11.34 22.19 -18.25
CA LEU A 23 12.12 21.00 -17.87
C LEU A 23 11.27 19.96 -17.16
N SER A 24 10.36 20.38 -16.26
CA SER A 24 9.44 19.46 -15.58
C SER A 24 8.46 18.83 -16.58
N GLY A 25 7.95 19.57 -17.54
CA GLY A 25 7.08 19.05 -18.61
C GLY A 25 7.80 18.05 -19.52
N VAL A 26 9.05 18.32 -19.89
CA VAL A 26 9.90 17.39 -20.65
C VAL A 26 10.21 16.16 -19.82
N PHE A 27 10.55 16.31 -18.53
CA PHE A 27 10.81 15.21 -17.62
C PHE A 27 9.61 14.28 -17.47
N MET A 28 8.39 14.84 -17.32
CA MET A 28 7.15 14.05 -17.29
C MET A 28 6.89 13.33 -18.62
N ARG A 29 7.18 13.96 -19.77
CA ARG A 29 7.03 13.34 -21.10
C ARG A 29 8.04 12.22 -21.37
N LEU A 30 9.23 12.31 -20.80
CA LEU A 30 10.27 11.27 -20.92
C LEU A 30 10.10 10.12 -19.90
N GLY A 31 8.95 10.05 -19.23
CA GLY A 31 8.66 8.98 -18.27
C GLY A 31 9.38 9.12 -16.93
N GLY A 32 9.66 10.33 -16.51
CA GLY A 32 10.42 10.65 -15.31
C GLY A 32 9.83 10.18 -13.97
N PHE A 33 8.56 9.80 -13.95
CA PHE A 33 7.97 8.88 -13.00
C PHE A 33 7.17 7.88 -13.82
N SER A 34 7.82 6.83 -14.25
CA SER A 34 7.11 5.66 -14.75
C SER A 34 6.22 5.17 -13.59
N THR A 35 4.94 5.53 -13.64
CA THR A 35 3.93 4.64 -13.10
C THR A 35 4.11 3.37 -13.93
N GLY A 36 4.76 2.36 -13.33
CA GLY A 36 5.19 1.17 -14.06
C GLY A 36 4.12 0.75 -15.06
N GLU A 37 4.53 0.47 -16.30
CA GLU A 37 3.62 -0.08 -17.28
C GLU A 37 2.75 -1.10 -16.56
N ALA A 38 1.44 -0.99 -16.73
CA ALA A 38 0.52 -1.94 -16.16
C ALA A 38 1.08 -3.32 -16.49
N ALA A 39 1.57 -4.01 -15.47
CA ALA A 39 2.18 -5.31 -15.63
C ALA A 39 1.24 -6.10 -16.54
N ASN A 40 1.78 -6.80 -17.52
CA ASN A 40 0.98 -7.54 -18.49
C ASN A 40 -0.02 -8.43 -17.73
N VAL A 41 -1.23 -7.91 -17.56
CA VAL A 41 -2.28 -8.53 -16.75
C VAL A 41 -2.63 -9.91 -17.32
N GLU A 42 -2.52 -10.07 -18.63
CA GLU A 42 -2.78 -11.34 -19.31
C GLU A 42 -1.72 -12.38 -18.93
N ALA A 43 -0.44 -12.02 -18.95
CA ALA A 43 0.63 -12.91 -18.50
C ALA A 43 0.52 -13.24 -17.00
N PHE A 44 0.09 -12.27 -16.18
CA PHE A 44 -0.13 -12.51 -14.75
C PHE A 44 -1.30 -13.49 -14.52
N GLN A 45 -2.40 -13.36 -15.28
CA GLN A 45 -3.57 -14.23 -15.16
C GLN A 45 -3.24 -15.70 -15.44
N GLU A 46 -2.26 -15.98 -16.28
CA GLU A 46 -1.81 -17.35 -16.58
C GLU A 46 -1.25 -18.03 -15.31
N TYR A 47 -0.62 -17.29 -14.42
CA TYR A 47 0.00 -17.81 -13.18
C TYR A 47 -0.84 -17.56 -11.93
N ALA A 48 -1.81 -16.63 -12.01
CA ALA A 48 -2.67 -16.34 -10.87
C ALA A 48 -3.57 -17.52 -10.53
N GLN A 49 -3.66 -17.83 -9.27
CA GLN A 49 -4.56 -18.89 -8.79
C GLN A 49 -5.50 -18.35 -7.71
N PRO A 50 -6.72 -18.85 -7.62
CA PRO A 50 -7.63 -18.48 -6.56
C PRO A 50 -7.11 -18.99 -5.20
N VAL A 51 -7.50 -18.32 -4.11
CA VAL A 51 -7.05 -18.63 -2.75
C VAL A 51 -7.36 -20.07 -2.35
N GLU A 52 -8.45 -20.64 -2.84
CA GLU A 52 -8.87 -22.00 -2.58
C GLU A 52 -7.84 -23.04 -3.03
N LYS A 53 -7.05 -22.70 -4.04
CA LYS A 53 -5.97 -23.56 -4.56
C LYS A 53 -4.62 -23.32 -3.87
N LEU A 54 -4.56 -22.35 -2.95
CA LEU A 54 -3.32 -22.08 -2.23
C LEU A 54 -2.92 -23.29 -1.38
N THR A 55 -1.69 -23.74 -1.57
CA THR A 55 -1.10 -24.82 -0.78
C THR A 55 0.18 -24.34 -0.11
N ILE A 56 0.38 -24.75 1.12
CA ILE A 56 1.58 -24.43 1.89
C ILE A 56 2.47 -25.68 1.95
N PRO A 57 3.75 -25.58 1.57
CA PRO A 57 4.67 -26.71 1.69
C PRO A 57 4.78 -27.20 3.14
N GLU A 58 4.92 -28.50 3.31
CA GLU A 58 5.04 -29.11 4.64
C GLU A 58 6.20 -28.51 5.46
N GLY A 59 6.04 -28.53 6.78
CA GLY A 59 7.07 -28.09 7.73
C GLY A 59 7.23 -26.58 7.86
N LYS A 60 6.42 -25.76 7.17
CA LYS A 60 6.45 -24.29 7.35
C LYS A 60 5.75 -23.91 8.65
N LYS A 61 6.45 -23.12 9.48
CA LYS A 61 5.95 -22.61 10.76
C LYS A 61 5.48 -21.16 10.69
N ILE A 62 5.91 -20.43 9.69
CA ILE A 62 5.60 -19.01 9.48
C ILE A 62 5.19 -18.84 8.03
N ILE A 63 4.05 -18.19 7.83
CA ILE A 63 3.51 -17.81 6.52
C ILE A 63 3.41 -16.29 6.54
N ALA A 64 4.07 -15.61 5.60
CA ALA A 64 4.04 -14.16 5.49
C ALA A 64 3.27 -13.74 4.25
N LEU A 65 2.40 -12.75 4.42
CA LEU A 65 1.66 -12.10 3.34
C LEU A 65 2.20 -10.70 3.16
N GLY A 66 2.69 -10.40 1.95
CA GLY A 66 3.12 -9.04 1.60
C GLY A 66 1.94 -8.10 1.38
N GLU A 67 2.24 -6.81 1.40
CA GLU A 67 1.30 -5.75 1.07
C GLU A 67 1.98 -4.73 0.14
N ALA A 68 1.29 -4.36 -0.94
CA ALA A 68 1.83 -3.39 -1.89
C ALA A 68 1.57 -1.94 -1.44
N THR A 69 0.37 -1.66 -0.91
CA THR A 69 -0.04 -0.33 -0.44
C THR A 69 -1.00 -0.45 0.75
N HIS A 70 -0.85 0.45 1.73
CA HIS A 70 -1.81 0.54 2.83
C HIS A 70 -3.16 1.11 2.34
N GLY A 71 -4.24 0.72 3.02
CA GLY A 71 -5.58 1.26 2.77
C GLY A 71 -6.32 0.66 1.56
N ASN A 72 -5.77 -0.34 0.90
CA ASN A 72 -6.48 -1.07 -0.15
C ASN A 72 -7.34 -2.18 0.46
N ARG A 73 -8.67 -2.06 0.28
CA ARG A 73 -9.65 -2.99 0.83
C ARG A 73 -9.48 -4.41 0.29
N GLU A 74 -9.16 -4.55 -0.97
CA GLU A 74 -9.02 -5.85 -1.65
C GLU A 74 -7.85 -6.64 -1.06
N PHE A 75 -6.74 -5.98 -0.71
CA PHE A 75 -5.63 -6.64 -0.03
C PHE A 75 -6.00 -7.11 1.38
N GLN A 76 -6.78 -6.32 2.12
CA GLN A 76 -7.24 -6.73 3.44
C GLN A 76 -8.23 -7.90 3.35
N GLN A 77 -9.12 -7.88 2.36
CA GLN A 77 -10.01 -9.01 2.11
C GLN A 77 -9.25 -10.27 1.74
N LEU A 78 -8.26 -10.17 0.86
CA LEU A 78 -7.39 -11.29 0.49
C LEU A 78 -6.66 -11.87 1.70
N LYS A 79 -6.10 -11.01 2.58
CA LYS A 79 -5.45 -11.46 3.83
C LYS A 79 -6.41 -12.23 4.72
N LEU A 80 -7.65 -11.76 4.85
CA LEU A 80 -8.68 -12.43 5.63
C LEU A 80 -9.03 -13.81 5.05
N ASP A 81 -9.19 -13.90 3.73
CA ASP A 81 -9.55 -15.15 3.07
C ASP A 81 -8.41 -16.18 3.16
N VAL A 82 -7.17 -15.74 2.96
CA VAL A 82 -5.98 -16.59 3.20
C VAL A 82 -5.91 -17.01 4.65
N PHE A 83 -6.12 -16.10 5.61
CA PHE A 83 -6.05 -16.44 7.04
C PHE A 83 -7.11 -17.49 7.43
N LYS A 84 -8.36 -17.35 6.96
CA LYS A 84 -9.41 -18.36 7.18
C LYS A 84 -8.97 -19.73 6.70
N LYS A 85 -8.49 -19.79 5.45
CA LYS A 85 -7.97 -21.05 4.89
C LYS A 85 -6.80 -21.62 5.70
N MET A 86 -5.89 -20.77 6.18
CA MET A 86 -4.77 -21.22 7.02
C MET A 86 -5.23 -21.78 8.36
N VAL A 87 -6.28 -21.22 8.96
CA VAL A 87 -6.89 -21.76 10.19
C VAL A 87 -7.55 -23.13 9.93
N GLU A 88 -8.32 -23.22 8.86
CA GLU A 88 -9.09 -24.42 8.53
C GLU A 88 -8.20 -25.58 8.09
N ASP A 89 -7.31 -25.35 7.12
CA ASP A 89 -6.55 -26.41 6.47
C ASP A 89 -5.21 -26.73 7.16
N TYR A 90 -4.59 -25.71 7.79
CA TYR A 90 -3.24 -25.82 8.34
C TYR A 90 -3.16 -25.58 9.85
N HIS A 91 -4.30 -25.40 10.51
CA HIS A 91 -4.39 -25.21 11.96
C HIS A 91 -3.56 -24.03 12.51
N VAL A 92 -3.43 -22.97 11.74
CA VAL A 92 -2.77 -21.74 12.17
C VAL A 92 -3.53 -21.16 13.37
N ARG A 93 -2.80 -20.77 14.43
CA ARG A 93 -3.36 -20.32 15.71
C ARG A 93 -3.04 -18.88 16.06
N ALA A 94 -2.18 -18.25 15.30
CA ALA A 94 -1.77 -16.86 15.54
C ALA A 94 -1.73 -16.07 14.24
N PHE A 95 -2.20 -14.83 14.28
CA PHE A 95 -2.10 -13.87 13.21
C PHE A 95 -1.41 -12.61 13.74
N ALA A 96 -0.32 -12.21 13.10
CA ALA A 96 0.39 -10.98 13.42
C ALA A 96 0.09 -9.94 12.34
N LEU A 97 -0.39 -8.79 12.73
CA LEU A 97 -0.70 -7.68 11.85
C LEU A 97 0.18 -6.49 12.24
N GLU A 98 0.73 -5.80 11.23
CA GLU A 98 1.32 -4.50 11.43
C GLU A 98 0.20 -3.49 11.73
N GLY A 99 0.26 -2.85 12.88
CA GLY A 99 -0.75 -1.92 13.33
C GLY A 99 -0.24 -1.03 14.47
N ASP A 100 -0.93 0.09 14.67
CA ASP A 100 -0.64 0.96 15.81
C ASP A 100 -0.98 0.25 17.12
N TYR A 101 -0.02 0.25 18.04
CA TYR A 101 -0.17 -0.46 19.32
C TYR A 101 -1.34 0.10 20.14
N GLY A 102 -1.49 1.43 20.18
CA GLY A 102 -2.58 2.07 20.91
C GLY A 102 -3.95 1.77 20.31
N GLY A 103 -4.08 1.87 18.98
CA GLY A 103 -5.30 1.54 18.25
C GLY A 103 -5.69 0.06 18.38
N CYS A 104 -4.71 -0.83 18.43
CA CYS A 104 -4.97 -2.27 18.60
C CYS A 104 -5.39 -2.67 20.02
N GLU A 105 -5.27 -1.80 21.02
CA GLU A 105 -5.69 -2.13 22.40
C GLU A 105 -7.18 -2.46 22.49
N GLN A 106 -8.03 -1.71 21.79
CA GLN A 106 -9.47 -1.97 21.77
C GLN A 106 -9.79 -3.33 21.13
N VAL A 107 -9.13 -3.65 20.03
CA VAL A 107 -9.24 -4.96 19.37
C VAL A 107 -8.82 -6.06 20.32
N ASN A 108 -7.67 -5.92 20.97
CA ASN A 108 -7.16 -6.89 21.94
C ASN A 108 -8.13 -7.11 23.11
N ARG A 109 -8.72 -6.05 23.65
CA ARG A 109 -9.73 -6.13 24.71
C ARG A 109 -10.97 -6.89 24.25
N TYR A 110 -11.48 -6.58 23.05
CA TYR A 110 -12.65 -7.26 22.48
C TYR A 110 -12.41 -8.77 22.30
N ILE A 111 -11.30 -9.17 21.69
CA ILE A 111 -11.01 -10.61 21.44
C ILE A 111 -10.77 -11.40 22.72
N HIS A 112 -10.47 -10.74 23.85
CA HIS A 112 -10.33 -11.35 25.17
C HIS A 112 -11.61 -11.28 26.01
N GLY A 113 -12.77 -11.04 25.37
CA GLY A 113 -14.09 -11.06 26.03
C GLY A 113 -14.49 -9.73 26.64
N GLY A 114 -13.91 -8.61 26.23
CA GLY A 114 -14.39 -7.28 26.57
C GLY A 114 -15.73 -6.95 25.92
N ASP A 115 -16.44 -5.97 26.50
CA ASP A 115 -17.73 -5.51 26.00
C ASP A 115 -17.59 -4.82 24.62
N GLY A 116 -18.70 -4.79 23.86
CA GLY A 116 -18.81 -4.12 22.59
C GLY A 116 -18.95 -5.07 21.40
N THR A 117 -18.84 -4.53 20.21
CA THR A 117 -18.91 -5.24 18.93
C THR A 117 -17.56 -5.24 18.22
N ALA A 118 -17.34 -6.17 17.32
CA ALA A 118 -16.15 -6.21 16.48
C ALA A 118 -15.98 -4.89 15.66
N GLN A 119 -17.08 -4.27 15.27
CA GLN A 119 -17.06 -3.03 14.52
C GLN A 119 -16.62 -1.84 15.38
N GLU A 120 -17.08 -1.76 16.62
CA GLU A 120 -16.64 -0.72 17.57
C GLU A 120 -15.17 -0.89 17.96
N ALA A 121 -14.72 -2.13 18.11
CA ALA A 121 -13.32 -2.43 18.43
C ALA A 121 -12.36 -2.11 17.27
N ALA A 122 -12.85 -2.09 16.04
CA ALA A 122 -12.06 -1.82 14.82
C ALA A 122 -12.19 -0.37 14.31
N ALA A 123 -12.96 0.50 14.99
CA ALA A 123 -13.15 1.90 14.63
C ALA A 123 -12.05 2.79 15.18
#